data_1bddf170e262d815cc79a98d6ef12d4f
#
_entry.id   1bddf170e262d815cc79a98d6ef12d4f
#
_cell.length_a   1.000
_cell.length_b   1.000
_cell.length_c   1.000
_cell.angle_alpha   90.00
_cell.angle_beta   90.00
_cell.angle_gamma   90.00
#
_symmetry.space_group_name_H-M   'P 1'
#
loop_
_entity.id
_entity.type
_entity.pdbx_description
1 polymer ?
#
loop_
_entity_poly.entity_id
_entity_poly.type
_entity_poly.pdbx_seq_one_letter_code
_entity_poly.pdbx_strand_id
1 'polypeptide(L)'
;MPYNIEYHKDFIKFLKKHQDIQAKVFESFETIAQNPYEAKLDIKKLQGKANHYCLRISKYRFLYEVLENEILIYAYKADSRGDIYK
;
A
#
# COMPACT_ATOMS: atom_id res chain seq x y z
N MET A 1 -17.56 5.24 -4.58
CA MET A 1 -17.47 5.00 -3.14
C MET A 1 -16.04 4.66 -2.76
N PRO A 2 -15.53 5.18 -1.64
CA PRO A 2 -14.18 4.84 -1.23
C PRO A 2 -14.10 3.40 -0.75
N TYR A 3 -12.93 2.80 -0.97
CA TYR A 3 -12.65 1.48 -0.46
C TYR A 3 -12.30 1.56 1.02
N ASN A 4 -12.59 0.51 1.76
CA ASN A 4 -12.08 0.37 3.12
C ASN A 4 -10.61 -0.02 3.06
N ILE A 5 -9.87 0.27 4.12
CA ILE A 5 -8.45 -0.08 4.18
C ILE A 5 -8.23 -0.96 5.41
N GLU A 6 -7.53 -2.08 5.20
CA GLU A 6 -7.15 -2.96 6.28
C GLU A 6 -5.63 -3.13 6.24
N TYR A 7 -4.99 -2.99 7.40
CA TYR A 7 -3.54 -3.10 7.51
C TYR A 7 -3.17 -4.36 8.27
N HIS A 8 -2.28 -5.16 7.68
CA HIS A 8 -1.72 -6.31 8.37
C HIS A 8 -0.89 -5.83 9.57
N LYS A 9 -0.85 -6.64 10.64
CA LYS A 9 -0.13 -6.27 11.86
C LYS A 9 1.35 -5.95 11.61
N ASP A 10 1.99 -6.66 10.70
CA ASP A 10 3.40 -6.41 10.37
C ASP A 10 3.59 -5.06 9.67
N PHE A 11 2.61 -4.65 8.87
CA PHE A 11 2.61 -3.35 8.23
C PHE A 11 2.54 -2.25 9.28
N ILE A 12 1.65 -2.41 10.25
CA ILE A 12 1.52 -1.45 11.35
C ILE A 12 2.79 -1.39 12.19
N LYS A 13 3.41 -2.53 12.47
CA LYS A 13 4.68 -2.56 13.19
C LYS A 13 5.77 -1.78 12.48
N PHE A 14 5.83 -1.91 11.16
CA PHE A 14 6.79 -1.16 10.35
C PHE A 14 6.56 0.34 10.50
N LEU A 15 5.30 0.78 10.43
CA LEU A 15 4.98 2.20 10.55
C LEU A 15 5.33 2.75 11.93
N LYS A 16 5.18 1.96 12.97
CA LYS A 16 5.55 2.38 14.32
C LYS A 16 7.04 2.64 14.46
N LYS A 17 7.84 1.93 13.66
CA LYS A 17 9.30 2.12 13.65
C LYS A 17 9.74 3.24 12.70
N HIS A 18 8.83 3.74 11.87
CA HIS A 18 9.15 4.75 10.88
C HIS A 18 8.11 5.87 10.93
N GLN A 19 8.04 6.52 12.10
CA GLN A 19 7.03 7.54 12.35
C GLN A 19 7.18 8.77 11.47
N ASP A 20 8.38 9.00 10.94
CA ASP A 20 8.64 10.12 10.04
C ASP A 20 7.84 10.04 8.73
N ILE A 21 7.48 8.83 8.29
CA ILE A 21 6.71 8.64 7.06
C ILE A 21 5.28 8.17 7.32
N GLN A 22 4.91 7.91 8.57
CA GLN A 22 3.63 7.31 8.91
C GLN A 22 2.45 8.11 8.37
N ALA A 23 2.45 9.42 8.60
CA ALA A 23 1.36 10.27 8.13
C ALA A 23 1.24 10.25 6.61
N LYS A 24 2.37 10.27 5.90
CA LYS A 24 2.36 10.24 4.45
C LYS A 24 1.85 8.91 3.91
N VAL A 25 2.18 7.81 4.57
CA VAL A 25 1.70 6.49 4.17
C VAL A 25 0.18 6.42 4.32
N PHE A 26 -0.36 6.84 5.45
CA PHE A 26 -1.81 6.82 5.66
C PHE A 26 -2.51 7.73 4.67
N GLU A 27 -1.99 8.92 4.43
CA GLU A 27 -2.55 9.85 3.45
C GLU A 27 -2.56 9.22 2.04
N SER A 28 -1.47 8.55 1.66
CA SER A 28 -1.38 7.90 0.36
C SER A 28 -2.40 6.79 0.21
N PHE A 29 -2.60 5.97 1.24
CA PHE A 29 -3.60 4.91 1.18
C PHE A 29 -5.03 5.47 1.18
N GLU A 30 -5.27 6.60 1.83
CA GLU A 30 -6.57 7.27 1.71
C GLU A 30 -6.84 7.69 0.27
N THR A 31 -5.81 8.21 -0.42
CA THR A 31 -5.92 8.57 -1.83
C THR A 31 -6.20 7.34 -2.69
N ILE A 32 -5.50 6.24 -2.42
CA ILE A 32 -5.71 4.98 -3.13
C ILE A 32 -7.13 4.47 -2.89
N ALA A 33 -7.63 4.59 -1.67
CA ALA A 33 -8.97 4.12 -1.33
C ALA A 33 -10.06 4.87 -2.06
N GLN A 34 -9.84 6.15 -2.39
CA GLN A 34 -10.81 6.93 -3.15
C GLN A 34 -10.92 6.40 -4.59
N ASN A 35 -9.80 6.04 -5.21
CA ASN A 35 -9.79 5.45 -6.54
C ASN A 35 -8.52 4.64 -6.75
N PRO A 36 -8.57 3.32 -6.53
CA PRO A 36 -7.36 2.49 -6.58
C PRO A 36 -6.66 2.45 -7.94
N TYR A 37 -7.36 2.79 -9.01
CA TYR A 37 -6.82 2.67 -10.37
C TYR A 37 -6.41 4.02 -10.96
N GLU A 38 -6.70 5.12 -10.28
CA GLU A 38 -6.38 6.45 -10.80
C GLU A 38 -5.58 7.31 -9.83
N ALA A 39 -5.08 6.72 -8.75
CA ALA A 39 -4.26 7.46 -7.80
C ALA A 39 -2.97 7.94 -8.47
N LYS A 40 -2.69 9.23 -8.36
CA LYS A 40 -1.49 9.83 -8.96
C LYS A 40 -0.31 9.72 -7.99
N LEU A 41 0.09 8.49 -7.72
CA LEU A 41 1.19 8.18 -6.81
C LEU A 41 2.16 7.25 -7.54
N ASP A 42 3.33 7.03 -6.95
CA ASP A 42 4.32 6.13 -7.51
C ASP A 42 3.91 4.69 -7.20
N ILE A 43 3.11 4.11 -8.06
CA ILE A 43 2.53 2.79 -7.89
C ILE A 43 2.86 1.91 -9.09
N LYS A 44 3.28 0.68 -8.81
CA LYS A 44 3.52 -0.33 -9.84
C LYS A 44 2.68 -1.56 -9.57
N LYS A 45 2.13 -2.15 -10.63
CA LYS A 45 1.44 -3.42 -10.53
C LYS A 45 2.47 -4.54 -10.44
N LEU A 46 2.25 -5.50 -9.54
CA LEU A 46 3.15 -6.64 -9.41
C LEU A 46 2.87 -7.65 -10.51
N GLN A 47 3.94 -8.15 -11.12
CA GLN A 47 3.83 -9.15 -12.18
C GLN A 47 3.45 -10.51 -11.61
N GLY A 48 2.60 -11.23 -12.33
CA GLY A 48 2.21 -12.57 -11.96
C GLY A 48 1.19 -12.64 -10.83
N LYS A 49 0.71 -11.50 -10.34
CA LYS A 49 -0.29 -11.46 -9.28
C LYS A 49 -1.38 -10.46 -9.65
N ALA A 50 -2.61 -10.95 -9.78
CA ALA A 50 -3.75 -10.08 -10.07
C ALA A 50 -4.04 -9.19 -8.86
N ASN A 51 -4.29 -7.90 -9.12
CA ASN A 51 -4.74 -6.95 -8.11
C ASN A 51 -3.73 -6.67 -6.98
N HIS A 52 -2.46 -7.00 -7.18
CA HIS A 52 -1.40 -6.68 -6.23
C HIS A 52 -0.55 -5.54 -6.76
N TYR A 53 -0.26 -4.58 -5.89
CA TYR A 53 0.44 -3.35 -6.26
C TYR A 53 1.50 -3.00 -5.24
N CYS A 54 2.48 -2.22 -5.67
CA CYS A 54 3.54 -1.68 -4.82
C CYS A 54 3.48 -0.16 -4.86
N LEU A 55 3.28 0.46 -3.70
CA LEU A 55 3.37 1.91 -3.53
C LEU A 55 4.78 2.24 -3.06
N ARG A 56 5.44 3.17 -3.75
CA ARG A 56 6.78 3.58 -3.38
C ARG A 56 6.76 4.98 -2.81
N ILE A 57 7.29 5.13 -1.60
CA ILE A 57 7.43 6.41 -0.93
C ILE A 57 8.88 6.52 -0.46
N SER A 58 9.66 7.46 -1.02
CA SER A 58 11.08 7.61 -0.73
C SER A 58 11.81 6.29 -1.00
N LYS A 59 12.54 5.76 -0.03
CA LYS A 59 13.26 4.48 -0.16
C LYS A 59 12.42 3.28 0.25
N TYR A 60 11.16 3.50 0.63
CA TYR A 60 10.30 2.45 1.19
C TYR A 60 9.35 1.89 0.15
N ARG A 61 8.96 0.63 0.34
CA ARG A 61 8.02 -0.09 -0.53
C ARG A 61 6.87 -0.62 0.31
N PHE A 62 5.64 -0.46 -0.19
CA PHE A 62 4.44 -0.88 0.52
C PHE A 62 3.59 -1.70 -0.44
N LEU A 63 3.35 -2.96 -0.10
CA LEU A 63 2.57 -3.86 -0.93
C LEU A 63 1.13 -3.91 -0.45
N TYR A 64 0.20 -3.88 -1.39
CA TYR A 64 -1.21 -3.97 -1.07
C TYR A 64 -1.96 -4.71 -2.16
N GLU A 65 -3.13 -5.23 -1.80
CA GLU A 65 -4.02 -5.92 -2.71
C GLU A 65 -5.35 -5.18 -2.77
N VAL A 66 -5.93 -5.11 -3.97
CA VAL A 66 -7.26 -4.51 -4.17
C VAL A 66 -8.26 -5.64 -4.27
N LEU A 67 -9.16 -5.74 -3.28
CA LEU A 67 -10.19 -6.76 -3.23
C LEU A 67 -11.53 -6.12 -3.63
N GLU A 68 -11.81 -6.15 -4.93
CA GLU A 68 -12.96 -5.44 -5.49
C GLU A 68 -14.29 -5.90 -4.93
N ASN A 69 -14.46 -7.22 -4.79
CA ASN A 69 -15.72 -7.77 -4.28
C ASN A 69 -16.01 -7.36 -2.84
N GLU A 70 -14.96 -7.01 -2.10
CA GLU A 70 -15.10 -6.60 -0.71
C GLU A 70 -14.97 -5.09 -0.54
N ILE A 71 -14.70 -4.38 -1.62
CA ILE A 71 -14.45 -2.94 -1.61
C ILE A 71 -13.38 -2.63 -0.54
N LEU A 72 -12.26 -3.36 -0.62
CA LEU A 72 -11.22 -3.37 0.40
C LEU A 72 -9.84 -3.24 -0.22
N ILE A 73 -9.01 -2.41 0.39
CA ILE A 73 -7.58 -2.34 0.13
C ILE A 73 -6.88 -3.02 1.30
N TYR A 74 -6.13 -4.07 1.03
CA TYR A 74 -5.41 -4.78 2.08
C TYR A 74 -3.92 -4.51 1.97
N ALA A 75 -3.40 -3.70 2.89
CA ALA A 75 -1.98 -3.35 2.95
C ALA A 75 -1.27 -4.37 3.82
N TYR A 76 -0.48 -5.25 3.20
CA TYR A 76 0.01 -6.42 3.89
C TYR A 76 1.52 -6.47 4.11
N LYS A 77 2.31 -5.64 3.43
CA LYS A 77 3.77 -5.72 3.59
C LYS A 77 4.40 -4.35 3.40
N ALA A 78 5.41 -4.06 4.21
CA ALA A 78 6.19 -2.84 4.11
C ALA A 78 7.67 -3.17 4.35
N ASP A 79 8.55 -2.53 3.58
CA ASP A 79 9.99 -2.75 3.71
C ASP A 79 10.74 -1.52 3.21
N SER A 80 11.98 -1.38 3.66
CA SER A 80 12.88 -0.33 3.19
C SER A 80 13.80 -0.80 2.08
N ARG A 81 13.69 -2.06 1.64
CA ARG A 81 14.53 -2.62 0.59
C ARG A 81 13.81 -2.66 -0.74
N GLY A 82 14.58 -2.48 -1.82
CA GLY A 82 14.02 -2.49 -3.15
C GLY A 82 13.63 -3.87 -3.68
N ASP A 83 13.95 -4.95 -2.98
CA ASP A 83 13.71 -6.32 -3.43
C ASP A 83 12.52 -6.99 -2.76
N ILE A 84 11.69 -6.23 -2.10
CA ILE A 84 10.53 -6.73 -1.36
C ILE A 84 9.57 -7.57 -2.21
N TYR A 85 9.52 -7.31 -3.51
CA TYR A 85 8.58 -7.97 -4.40
C TYR A 85 9.26 -8.84 -5.46
N LYS A 86 10.39 -9.35 -5.16
CA LYS A 86 11.06 -10.27 -6.08
C LYS A 86 10.33 -11.60 -6.12
#